data_32315696dbe726955fc269ddbfcf5302
#
_entry.id   32315696dbe726955fc269ddbfcf5302
#
_cell.length_a   1.000
_cell.length_b   1.000
_cell.length_c   1.000
_cell.angle_alpha   90.00
_cell.angle_beta   90.00
_cell.angle_gamma   90.00
#
_symmetry.space_group_name_H-M   'P 1'
#
loop_
_entity.id
_entity.type
_entity.pdbx_description
1 polymer ?
#
loop_
_entity_poly.entity_id
_entity_poly.type
_entity_poly.pdbx_seq_one_letter_code
_entity_poly.pdbx_strand_id
1 'polypeptide(L)'
;DYFPTVVANNVLGGGYSARLNAEIRIKRGLSYGANSGLTGRKQPGPITALAQTRNDAVPQVVDLMVSEFARLGAEPIPATELAARKAVIIGGFGRSVETTAGLASQYSALAQFGLPLEKLQTYSADINAVTAEQAGAAAKAYYDPANASLIVVGDAAQFWDQIKDKRPGMERLAVDKLNLDSATLK
;
A
#
# COMPACT_ATOMS: atom_id res chain seq x y z
N ASP A 1 0.64 16.81 -1.46
CA ASP A 1 1.39 15.54 -1.23
C ASP A 1 0.84 14.33 -1.98
N TYR A 2 -0.26 14.49 -2.75
CA TYR A 2 -0.92 13.36 -3.43
C TYR A 2 0.03 12.61 -4.38
N PHE A 3 0.63 13.29 -5.36
CA PHE A 3 1.49 12.64 -6.36
C PHE A 3 2.74 12.00 -5.75
N PRO A 4 3.49 12.65 -4.84
CA PRO A 4 4.58 12.01 -4.10
C PRO A 4 4.13 10.74 -3.35
N THR A 5 2.97 10.75 -2.71
CA THR A 5 2.41 9.60 -1.99
C THR A 5 2.01 8.47 -2.95
N VAL A 6 1.43 8.78 -4.11
CA VAL A 6 1.13 7.79 -5.17
C VAL A 6 2.39 7.12 -5.67
N VAL A 7 3.45 7.89 -5.91
CA VAL A 7 4.74 7.34 -6.36
C VAL A 7 5.37 6.47 -5.28
N ALA A 8 5.41 6.93 -4.02
CA ALA A 8 5.91 6.15 -2.89
C ALA A 8 5.14 4.83 -2.73
N ASN A 9 3.81 4.86 -2.81
CA ASN A 9 2.99 3.65 -2.78
C ASN A 9 3.33 2.68 -3.92
N ASN A 10 3.59 3.20 -5.12
CA ASN A 10 3.92 2.35 -6.26
C ASN A 10 5.30 1.70 -6.09
N VAL A 11 6.25 2.36 -5.43
CA VAL A 11 7.53 1.75 -5.02
C VAL A 11 7.29 0.62 -4.03
N LEU A 12 6.45 0.85 -3.01
CA LEU A 12 6.18 -0.14 -1.96
C LEU A 12 5.47 -1.38 -2.49
N GLY A 13 4.30 -1.22 -3.08
CA GLY A 13 3.44 -2.36 -3.42
C GLY A 13 2.49 -2.13 -4.59
N GLY A 14 2.71 -1.10 -5.43
CA GLY A 14 1.81 -0.73 -6.53
C GLY A 14 1.94 -1.58 -7.81
N GLY A 15 2.60 -2.75 -7.76
CA GLY A 15 2.72 -3.59 -8.95
C GLY A 15 3.55 -4.85 -8.73
N TYR A 16 3.62 -5.70 -9.77
CA TYR A 16 4.26 -7.01 -9.70
C TYR A 16 5.71 -6.99 -9.20
N SER A 17 6.53 -6.05 -9.68
CA SER A 17 7.93 -5.91 -9.31
C SER A 17 8.16 -4.90 -8.16
N ALA A 18 7.10 -4.42 -7.49
CA ALA A 18 7.20 -3.54 -6.33
C ALA A 18 7.82 -4.26 -5.13
N ARG A 19 8.39 -3.52 -4.18
CA ARG A 19 9.23 -4.03 -3.10
C ARG A 19 8.56 -5.15 -2.31
N LEU A 20 7.30 -4.97 -1.87
CA LEU A 20 6.56 -6.01 -1.13
C LEU A 20 6.45 -7.32 -1.92
N ASN A 21 6.03 -7.24 -3.17
CA ASN A 21 5.89 -8.44 -3.98
C ASN A 21 7.24 -9.06 -4.35
N ALA A 22 8.25 -8.25 -4.60
CA ALA A 22 9.61 -8.71 -4.86
C ALA A 22 10.17 -9.50 -3.67
N GLU A 23 10.03 -8.98 -2.45
CA GLU A 23 10.55 -9.63 -1.25
C GLU A 23 9.76 -10.86 -0.82
N ILE A 24 8.42 -10.78 -0.87
CA ILE A 24 7.54 -11.81 -0.32
C ILE A 24 7.26 -12.91 -1.34
N ARG A 25 6.91 -12.53 -2.58
CA ARG A 25 6.56 -13.49 -3.64
C ARG A 25 7.78 -13.95 -4.45
N ILE A 26 8.49 -12.99 -5.07
CA ILE A 26 9.48 -13.34 -6.10
C ILE A 26 10.70 -13.99 -5.47
N LYS A 27 11.25 -13.43 -4.42
CA LYS A 27 12.46 -13.95 -3.77
C LYS A 27 12.22 -15.14 -2.85
N ARG A 28 11.04 -15.22 -2.20
CA ARG A 28 10.80 -16.20 -1.13
C ARG A 28 9.62 -17.14 -1.34
N GLY A 29 8.75 -16.88 -2.31
CA GLY A 29 7.59 -17.73 -2.58
C GLY A 29 6.60 -17.85 -1.41
N LEU A 30 6.55 -16.86 -0.52
CA LEU A 30 5.74 -16.91 0.69
C LEU A 30 4.28 -16.58 0.45
N SER A 31 3.96 -15.91 -0.67
CA SER A 31 2.62 -15.47 -1.04
C SER A 31 2.43 -15.54 -2.55
N TYR A 32 1.19 -15.68 -3.01
CA TYR A 32 0.86 -15.50 -4.43
C TYR A 32 0.95 -14.04 -4.86
N GLY A 33 0.86 -13.10 -3.91
CA GLY A 33 1.04 -11.67 -4.14
C GLY A 33 1.04 -10.88 -2.84
N ALA A 34 1.80 -9.78 -2.85
CA ALA A 34 1.79 -8.78 -1.81
C ALA A 34 1.72 -7.40 -2.47
N ASN A 35 0.82 -6.56 -2.01
CA ASN A 35 0.57 -5.25 -2.61
C ASN A 35 0.29 -4.19 -1.55
N SER A 36 0.32 -2.92 -1.99
CA SER A 36 -0.18 -1.80 -1.20
C SER A 36 -1.06 -0.89 -2.05
N GLY A 37 -1.96 -0.16 -1.40
CA GLY A 37 -2.89 0.74 -2.03
C GLY A 37 -3.17 1.99 -1.21
N LEU A 38 -3.60 3.03 -1.90
CA LEU A 38 -4.09 4.28 -1.34
C LEU A 38 -5.60 4.36 -1.55
N THR A 39 -6.32 4.70 -0.51
CA THR A 39 -7.76 4.98 -0.64
C THR A 39 -8.01 6.47 -0.54
N GLY A 40 -8.29 7.11 -1.68
CA GLY A 40 -8.67 8.52 -1.74
C GLY A 40 -10.03 8.75 -1.07
N ARG A 41 -10.10 9.72 -0.16
CA ARG A 41 -11.33 10.16 0.52
C ARG A 41 -11.32 11.68 0.69
N LYS A 42 -12.49 12.29 0.97
CA LYS A 42 -12.55 13.71 1.38
C LYS A 42 -11.87 13.96 2.73
N GLN A 43 -11.92 12.99 3.62
CA GLN A 43 -11.13 12.91 4.86
C GLN A 43 -9.87 12.08 4.60
N PRO A 44 -8.85 12.13 5.47
CA PRO A 44 -7.68 11.27 5.32
C PRO A 44 -8.07 9.80 5.15
N GLY A 45 -7.60 9.19 4.07
CA GLY A 45 -7.84 7.78 3.75
C GLY A 45 -6.69 6.89 4.22
N PRO A 46 -6.92 5.58 4.41
CA PRO A 46 -5.87 4.68 4.82
C PRO A 46 -4.92 4.35 3.66
N ILE A 47 -3.66 4.15 4.02
CA ILE A 47 -2.71 3.38 3.24
C ILE A 47 -2.82 1.94 3.74
N THR A 48 -3.06 1.00 2.83
CA THR A 48 -3.21 -0.42 3.18
C THR A 48 -2.16 -1.25 2.48
N ALA A 49 -1.66 -2.29 3.15
CA ALA A 49 -0.86 -3.33 2.51
C ALA A 49 -1.46 -4.69 2.85
N LEU A 50 -1.47 -5.59 1.88
CA LEU A 50 -2.09 -6.90 1.98
C LEU A 50 -1.17 -7.97 1.42
N ALA A 51 -1.07 -9.09 2.13
CA ALA A 51 -0.51 -10.34 1.63
C ALA A 51 -1.35 -11.51 2.15
N GLN A 52 -1.57 -12.52 1.30
CA GLN A 52 -2.15 -13.79 1.70
C GLN A 52 -1.05 -14.84 1.72
N THR A 53 -0.92 -15.57 2.83
CA THR A 53 0.16 -16.51 3.01
C THR A 53 -0.30 -17.74 3.81
N ARG A 54 0.56 -18.77 3.90
CA ARG A 54 0.34 -19.91 4.80
C ARG A 54 0.46 -19.47 6.25
N ASN A 55 -0.25 -20.12 7.16
CA ASN A 55 -0.20 -19.78 8.59
C ASN A 55 1.21 -19.86 9.17
N ASP A 56 2.00 -20.86 8.81
CA ASP A 56 3.39 -21.03 9.26
C ASP A 56 4.35 -19.92 8.77
N ALA A 57 4.01 -19.24 7.68
CA ALA A 57 4.80 -18.15 7.12
C ALA A 57 4.37 -16.75 7.59
N VAL A 58 3.26 -16.63 8.32
CA VAL A 58 2.74 -15.33 8.81
C VAL A 58 3.79 -14.49 9.53
N PRO A 59 4.58 -15.02 10.49
CA PRO A 59 5.56 -14.21 11.21
C PRO A 59 6.59 -13.58 10.26
N GLN A 60 7.10 -14.36 9.31
CA GLN A 60 8.08 -13.89 8.34
C GLN A 60 7.49 -12.85 7.38
N VAL A 61 6.26 -13.06 6.89
CA VAL A 61 5.60 -12.12 5.99
C VAL A 61 5.32 -10.79 6.70
N VAL A 62 4.87 -10.82 7.94
CA VAL A 62 4.64 -9.62 8.75
C VAL A 62 5.95 -8.85 8.96
N ASP A 63 7.03 -9.53 9.32
CA ASP A 63 8.35 -8.90 9.52
C ASP A 63 8.86 -8.25 8.22
N LEU A 64 8.69 -8.92 7.08
CA LEU A 64 9.05 -8.37 5.77
C LEU A 64 8.21 -7.14 5.41
N MET A 65 6.90 -7.17 5.63
CA MET A 65 6.04 -6.02 5.38
C MET A 65 6.47 -4.81 6.22
N VAL A 66 6.63 -4.99 7.52
CA VAL A 66 7.07 -3.92 8.44
C VAL A 66 8.44 -3.38 8.02
N SER A 67 9.37 -4.26 7.65
CA SER A 67 10.70 -3.87 7.18
C SER A 67 10.65 -3.03 5.91
N GLU A 68 9.82 -3.40 4.91
CA GLU A 68 9.71 -2.63 3.68
C GLU A 68 9.04 -1.27 3.88
N PHE A 69 8.08 -1.15 4.80
CA PHE A 69 7.54 0.14 5.21
C PHE A 69 8.61 1.04 5.83
N ALA A 70 9.37 0.52 6.79
CA ALA A 70 10.45 1.27 7.44
C ALA A 70 11.52 1.69 6.42
N ARG A 71 11.91 0.77 5.52
CA ARG A 71 12.93 1.01 4.51
C ARG A 71 12.51 2.08 3.50
N LEU A 72 11.22 2.12 3.13
CA LEU A 72 10.70 3.12 2.20
C LEU A 72 10.89 4.55 2.71
N GLY A 73 10.69 4.77 4.02
CA GLY A 73 10.88 6.09 4.64
C GLY A 73 12.32 6.43 5.02
N ALA A 74 13.20 5.42 5.15
CA ALA A 74 14.56 5.58 5.63
C ALA A 74 15.62 5.65 4.51
N GLU A 75 15.40 4.95 3.40
CA GLU A 75 16.36 4.82 2.31
C GLU A 75 15.98 5.67 1.09
N PRO A 76 16.94 6.30 0.41
CA PRO A 76 16.69 6.97 -0.85
C PRO A 76 16.14 6.01 -1.90
N ILE A 77 15.15 6.45 -2.67
CA ILE A 77 14.61 5.68 -3.79
C ILE A 77 15.59 5.80 -4.97
N PRO A 78 16.18 4.70 -5.47
CA PRO A 78 17.08 4.75 -6.62
C PRO A 78 16.41 5.33 -7.86
N ALA A 79 17.14 6.13 -8.63
CA ALA A 79 16.61 6.81 -9.82
C ALA A 79 16.01 5.83 -10.86
N THR A 80 16.62 4.67 -11.02
CA THR A 80 16.11 3.61 -11.92
C THR A 80 14.80 3.02 -11.43
N GLU A 81 14.66 2.79 -10.11
CA GLU A 81 13.42 2.32 -9.50
C GLU A 81 12.32 3.38 -9.63
N LEU A 82 12.64 4.64 -9.31
CA LEU A 82 11.71 5.76 -9.43
C LEU A 82 11.16 5.90 -10.85
N ALA A 83 12.04 5.88 -11.85
CA ALA A 83 11.65 5.98 -13.26
C ALA A 83 10.73 4.83 -13.69
N ALA A 84 11.08 3.60 -13.31
CA ALA A 84 10.25 2.43 -13.59
C ALA A 84 8.85 2.52 -12.94
N ARG A 85 8.77 3.01 -11.69
CA ARG A 85 7.49 3.19 -10.99
C ARG A 85 6.61 4.25 -11.62
N LYS A 86 7.19 5.40 -12.00
CA LYS A 86 6.48 6.44 -12.74
C LYS A 86 5.92 5.92 -14.07
N ALA A 87 6.71 5.17 -14.83
CA ALA A 87 6.27 4.57 -16.09
C ALA A 87 5.07 3.62 -15.87
N VAL A 88 5.07 2.81 -14.80
CA VAL A 88 3.96 1.93 -14.44
C VAL A 88 2.69 2.73 -14.14
N ILE A 89 2.79 3.81 -13.35
CA ILE A 89 1.66 4.68 -13.01
C ILE A 89 1.08 5.32 -14.26
N ILE A 90 1.93 5.94 -15.10
CA ILE A 90 1.50 6.65 -16.31
C ILE A 90 0.89 5.68 -17.33
N GLY A 91 1.49 4.51 -17.53
CA GLY A 91 0.94 3.48 -18.40
C GLY A 91 -0.40 2.92 -17.88
N GLY A 92 -0.53 2.78 -16.54
CA GLY A 92 -1.80 2.43 -15.91
C GLY A 92 -2.88 3.48 -16.12
N PHE A 93 -2.53 4.74 -15.95
CA PHE A 93 -3.42 5.86 -16.22
C PHE A 93 -3.87 5.89 -17.68
N GLY A 94 -2.95 5.77 -18.65
CA GLY A 94 -3.28 5.71 -20.08
C GLY A 94 -4.34 4.65 -20.37
N ARG A 95 -4.15 3.42 -19.86
CA ARG A 95 -5.16 2.34 -20.01
C ARG A 95 -6.49 2.68 -19.33
N SER A 96 -6.47 3.38 -18.20
CA SER A 96 -7.70 3.72 -17.46
C SER A 96 -8.59 4.73 -18.19
N VAL A 97 -8.05 5.52 -19.10
CA VAL A 97 -8.79 6.53 -19.88
C VAL A 97 -9.03 6.11 -21.33
N GLU A 98 -8.63 4.91 -21.73
CA GLU A 98 -8.74 4.39 -23.09
C GLU A 98 -10.21 4.18 -23.52
N THR A 99 -11.07 3.81 -22.58
CA THR A 99 -12.50 3.58 -22.86
C THR A 99 -13.35 4.74 -22.37
N THR A 100 -14.53 4.92 -22.98
CA THR A 100 -15.51 5.93 -22.55
C THR A 100 -15.91 5.74 -21.08
N ALA A 101 -16.11 4.50 -20.63
CA ALA A 101 -16.45 4.19 -19.25
C ALA A 101 -15.29 4.53 -18.31
N GLY A 102 -14.06 4.21 -18.69
CA GLY A 102 -12.86 4.56 -17.92
C GLY A 102 -12.70 6.08 -17.80
N LEU A 103 -12.84 6.80 -18.91
CA LEU A 103 -12.77 8.26 -18.91
C LEU A 103 -13.86 8.88 -18.02
N ALA A 104 -15.11 8.41 -18.16
CA ALA A 104 -16.22 8.86 -17.29
C ALA A 104 -15.95 8.60 -15.82
N SER A 105 -15.36 7.46 -15.47
CA SER A 105 -14.98 7.11 -14.11
C SER A 105 -13.93 8.08 -13.54
N GLN A 106 -12.92 8.46 -14.33
CA GLN A 106 -11.91 9.42 -13.92
C GLN A 106 -12.50 10.83 -13.68
N TYR A 107 -13.37 11.30 -14.60
CA TYR A 107 -14.06 12.58 -14.41
C TYR A 107 -14.97 12.55 -13.19
N SER A 108 -15.70 11.46 -12.97
CA SER A 108 -16.57 11.31 -11.80
C SER A 108 -15.77 11.36 -10.50
N ALA A 109 -14.60 10.74 -10.47
CA ALA A 109 -13.71 10.78 -9.29
C ALA A 109 -13.22 12.21 -9.01
N LEU A 110 -12.78 12.95 -10.02
CA LEU A 110 -12.39 14.35 -9.85
C LEU A 110 -13.55 15.20 -9.33
N ALA A 111 -14.75 15.08 -9.94
CA ALA A 111 -15.94 15.81 -9.52
C ALA A 111 -16.36 15.47 -8.07
N GLN A 112 -16.29 14.21 -7.67
CA GLN A 112 -16.61 13.75 -6.32
C GLN A 112 -15.72 14.44 -5.27
N PHE A 113 -14.46 14.68 -5.59
CA PHE A 113 -13.51 15.36 -4.71
C PHE A 113 -13.48 16.88 -4.88
N GLY A 114 -14.28 17.43 -5.81
CA GLY A 114 -14.30 18.86 -6.11
C GLY A 114 -13.00 19.34 -6.77
N LEU A 115 -12.32 18.48 -7.49
CA LEU A 115 -11.09 18.80 -8.20
C LEU A 115 -11.38 19.29 -9.62
N PRO A 116 -10.56 20.21 -10.17
CA PRO A 116 -10.70 20.67 -11.55
C PRO A 116 -10.54 19.50 -12.52
N LEU A 117 -11.41 19.44 -13.54
CA LEU A 117 -11.41 18.37 -14.55
C LEU A 117 -10.13 18.38 -15.40
N GLU A 118 -9.48 19.52 -15.52
CA GLU A 118 -8.20 19.72 -16.20
C GLU A 118 -7.05 18.92 -15.58
N LYS A 119 -7.19 18.51 -14.31
CA LYS A 119 -6.25 17.62 -13.63
C LYS A 119 -6.04 16.29 -14.35
N LEU A 120 -7.01 15.85 -15.14
CA LEU A 120 -6.85 14.67 -15.97
C LEU A 120 -5.77 14.87 -17.05
N GLN A 121 -5.68 16.08 -17.61
CA GLN A 121 -4.72 16.41 -18.66
C GLN A 121 -3.29 16.54 -18.12
N THR A 122 -3.13 16.97 -16.86
CA THR A 122 -1.81 17.18 -16.24
C THR A 122 -1.30 15.96 -15.48
N TYR A 123 -2.11 14.92 -15.27
CA TYR A 123 -1.79 13.79 -14.40
C TYR A 123 -0.42 13.15 -14.69
N SER A 124 -0.14 12.86 -15.97
CA SER A 124 1.14 12.25 -16.37
C SER A 124 2.33 13.19 -16.15
N ALA A 125 2.16 14.50 -16.38
CA ALA A 125 3.18 15.50 -16.13
C ALA A 125 3.43 15.66 -14.61
N ASP A 126 2.36 15.68 -13.81
CA ASP A 126 2.43 15.78 -12.37
C ASP A 126 3.16 14.56 -11.75
N ILE A 127 2.90 13.34 -12.23
CA ILE A 127 3.65 12.13 -11.84
C ILE A 127 5.13 12.24 -12.26
N ASN A 128 5.41 12.68 -13.49
CA ASN A 128 6.79 12.81 -13.98
C ASN A 128 7.59 13.86 -13.21
N ALA A 129 6.95 14.89 -12.70
CA ALA A 129 7.61 15.94 -11.92
C ALA A 129 8.02 15.50 -10.50
N VAL A 130 7.47 14.41 -9.96
CA VAL A 130 7.84 13.92 -8.62
C VAL A 130 9.31 13.53 -8.56
N THR A 131 10.06 14.09 -7.62
CA THR A 131 11.47 13.72 -7.37
C THR A 131 11.59 12.57 -6.36
N ALA A 132 12.76 11.95 -6.27
CA ALA A 132 13.05 10.92 -5.26
C ALA A 132 12.93 11.48 -3.84
N GLU A 133 13.38 12.72 -3.63
CA GLU A 133 13.30 13.41 -2.34
C GLU A 133 11.84 13.66 -1.94
N GLN A 134 10.99 14.08 -2.87
CA GLN A 134 9.57 14.28 -2.60
C GLN A 134 8.85 12.97 -2.26
N ALA A 135 9.11 11.90 -3.02
CA ALA A 135 8.55 10.59 -2.74
C ALA A 135 9.05 10.02 -1.40
N GLY A 136 10.35 10.21 -1.10
CA GLY A 136 10.95 9.82 0.18
C GLY A 136 10.38 10.61 1.36
N ALA A 137 10.15 11.91 1.21
CA ALA A 137 9.52 12.74 2.23
C ALA A 137 8.07 12.30 2.51
N ALA A 138 7.29 12.01 1.47
CA ALA A 138 5.94 11.46 1.61
C ALA A 138 5.97 10.08 2.28
N ALA A 139 6.94 9.23 1.92
CA ALA A 139 7.12 7.93 2.55
C ALA A 139 7.40 8.06 4.05
N LYS A 140 8.33 8.93 4.43
CA LYS A 140 8.64 9.19 5.84
C LYS A 140 7.45 9.75 6.63
N ALA A 141 6.62 10.58 5.99
CA ALA A 141 5.47 11.19 6.65
C ALA A 141 4.30 10.22 6.86
N TYR A 142 4.06 9.29 5.92
CA TYR A 142 2.81 8.53 5.86
C TYR A 142 2.98 7.01 5.98
N TYR A 143 4.20 6.46 5.87
CA TYR A 143 4.45 5.01 5.86
C TYR A 143 5.23 4.53 7.08
N ASP A 144 5.17 5.27 8.20
CA ASP A 144 5.81 4.85 9.43
C ASP A 144 5.11 3.61 10.01
N PRO A 145 5.78 2.45 10.09
CA PRO A 145 5.19 1.24 10.64
C PRO A 145 4.85 1.34 12.14
N ALA A 146 5.43 2.30 12.87
CA ALA A 146 5.10 2.51 14.28
C ALA A 146 3.66 3.01 14.47
N ASN A 147 3.09 3.67 13.46
CA ASN A 147 1.71 4.16 13.45
C ASN A 147 0.74 3.24 12.70
N ALA A 148 1.19 2.05 12.29
CA ALA A 148 0.37 1.12 11.52
C ALA A 148 -0.43 0.17 12.43
N SER A 149 -1.68 -0.10 12.04
CA SER A 149 -2.46 -1.19 12.61
C SER A 149 -2.16 -2.49 11.85
N LEU A 150 -1.81 -3.55 12.59
CA LEU A 150 -1.60 -4.88 12.04
C LEU A 150 -2.82 -5.75 12.31
N ILE A 151 -3.44 -6.24 11.25
CA ILE A 151 -4.56 -7.18 11.32
C ILE A 151 -4.12 -8.49 10.66
N VAL A 152 -4.24 -9.60 11.39
CA VAL A 152 -3.93 -10.94 10.90
C VAL A 152 -5.15 -11.82 11.08
N VAL A 153 -5.58 -12.47 10.01
CA VAL A 153 -6.70 -13.42 10.03
C VAL A 153 -6.17 -14.79 9.61
N GLY A 154 -6.37 -15.80 10.46
CA GLY A 154 -5.90 -17.17 10.19
C GLY A 154 -5.96 -18.08 11.42
N ASP A 155 -5.37 -19.26 11.31
CA ASP A 155 -5.21 -20.16 12.45
C ASP A 155 -4.10 -19.66 13.38
N ALA A 156 -4.49 -18.82 14.34
CA ALA A 156 -3.58 -18.18 15.27
C ALA A 156 -2.74 -19.19 16.11
N ALA A 157 -3.19 -20.43 16.27
CA ALA A 157 -2.43 -21.42 17.02
C ALA A 157 -1.06 -21.72 16.36
N GLN A 158 -0.94 -21.50 15.05
CA GLN A 158 0.28 -21.79 14.30
C GLN A 158 1.31 -20.64 14.33
N PHE A 159 0.92 -19.41 14.68
CA PHE A 159 1.82 -18.25 14.58
C PHE A 159 1.76 -17.27 15.76
N TRP A 160 0.76 -17.38 16.65
CA TRP A 160 0.53 -16.38 17.70
C TRP A 160 1.76 -16.16 18.58
N ASP A 161 2.37 -17.23 19.07
CA ASP A 161 3.51 -17.14 19.98
C ASP A 161 4.74 -16.48 19.35
N GLN A 162 4.87 -16.55 18.02
CA GLN A 162 6.00 -15.96 17.29
C GLN A 162 5.83 -14.45 17.02
N ILE A 163 4.58 -13.94 17.02
CA ILE A 163 4.32 -12.52 16.72
C ILE A 163 3.97 -11.68 17.94
N LYS A 164 3.36 -12.27 18.99
CA LYS A 164 2.92 -11.55 20.19
C LYS A 164 4.09 -10.89 20.93
N ASP A 165 5.22 -11.57 21.06
CA ASP A 165 6.38 -11.09 21.80
C ASP A 165 7.07 -9.89 21.11
N LYS A 166 7.00 -9.84 19.78
CA LYS A 166 7.54 -8.74 18.99
C LYS A 166 6.58 -7.55 18.89
N ARG A 167 5.31 -7.74 19.26
CA ARG A 167 4.25 -6.74 19.08
C ARG A 167 3.35 -6.70 20.31
N PRO A 168 3.84 -6.12 21.40
CA PRO A 168 3.07 -5.97 22.63
C PRO A 168 1.81 -5.14 22.33
N GLY A 169 0.67 -5.56 22.88
CA GLY A 169 -0.63 -4.91 22.64
C GLY A 169 -1.46 -5.56 21.53
N MET A 170 -0.96 -6.57 20.82
CA MET A 170 -1.82 -7.38 19.96
C MET A 170 -2.84 -8.16 20.80
N GLU A 171 -4.08 -8.16 20.32
CA GLU A 171 -5.16 -8.94 20.91
C GLU A 171 -5.53 -10.09 19.96
N ARG A 172 -5.92 -11.23 20.56
CA ARG A 172 -6.47 -12.36 19.83
C ARG A 172 -7.97 -12.40 20.06
N LEU A 173 -8.74 -12.37 18.99
CA LEU A 173 -10.19 -12.52 19.02
C LEU A 173 -10.57 -13.80 18.28
N ALA A 174 -11.25 -14.72 18.97
CA ALA A 174 -11.76 -15.93 18.37
C ALA A 174 -13.00 -15.61 17.52
N VAL A 175 -13.19 -16.31 16.40
CA VAL A 175 -14.26 -16.02 15.43
C VAL A 175 -15.65 -16.17 16.03
N ASP A 176 -15.83 -17.11 16.97
CA ASP A 176 -17.08 -17.32 17.70
C ASP A 176 -17.43 -16.22 18.71
N LYS A 177 -16.47 -15.33 19.00
CA LYS A 177 -16.63 -14.16 19.88
C LYS A 177 -16.66 -12.85 19.11
N LEU A 178 -16.56 -12.92 17.78
CA LEU A 178 -16.56 -11.74 16.93
C LEU A 178 -17.98 -11.15 16.87
N ASN A 179 -18.14 -9.92 17.32
CA ASN A 179 -19.38 -9.15 17.21
C ASN A 179 -19.23 -8.08 16.13
N LEU A 180 -19.82 -8.33 14.96
CA LEU A 180 -19.75 -7.39 13.80
C LEU A 180 -20.60 -6.13 14.00
N ASP A 181 -21.54 -6.14 14.95
CA ASP A 181 -22.41 -4.99 15.27
C ASP A 181 -21.76 -4.05 16.31
N SER A 182 -20.62 -4.45 16.87
CA SER A 182 -19.86 -3.66 17.83
C SER A 182 -18.69 -2.94 17.15
N ALA A 183 -18.47 -1.67 17.48
CA ALA A 183 -17.33 -0.90 16.99
C ALA A 183 -15.96 -1.46 17.43
N THR A 184 -15.93 -2.24 18.52
CA THR A 184 -14.73 -2.89 19.05
C THR A 184 -14.60 -4.36 18.61
N LEU A 185 -15.59 -4.86 17.85
CA LEU A 185 -15.70 -6.26 17.42
C LEU A 185 -15.86 -7.28 18.58
N LYS A 186 -16.10 -6.80 19.79
CA LYS A 186 -16.26 -7.59 21.02
C LYS A 186 -17.66 -7.43 21.59
#